data_0d77757095a5a7aeb3903dfb29d96613
#
_entry.id   0d77757095a5a7aeb3903dfb29d96613
#
_cell.length_a   1.000
_cell.length_b   1.000
_cell.length_c   1.000
_cell.angle_alpha   90.00
_cell.angle_beta   90.00
_cell.angle_gamma   90.00
#
_symmetry.space_group_name_H-M   'P 1'
#
loop_
_entity.id
_entity.type
_entity.pdbx_description
1 polymer ?
#
loop_
_entity_poly.entity_id
_entity_poly.type
_entity_poly.pdbx_seq_one_letter_code
_entity_poly.pdbx_strand_id
1 'polypeptide(L)'
;MNWKSKDYLYYKIMQFFHDNKVEPNIDLEKLCKEKNWFLIPYPENKMETLKSISKDGFTVKDGNNFFINYNPELKSECYGRYRFTIAHEIGHIYLYHHIFVDDYVLMHCDDKKTIWEQHADLFAQNLLMPIKYKDYYKNNNTRVLQDKFGVSREMVNTRLSKLYQDELFTRKLITKFSNKNLKFGDNI
;
A
#
# COMPACT_ATOMS: atom_id res chain seq x y z
N MET A 1 0.75 -13.32 -17.38
CA MET A 1 1.15 -13.47 -15.95
C MET A 1 -0.13 -13.59 -15.15
N ASN A 2 -0.25 -14.57 -14.24
CA ASN A 2 -1.48 -14.72 -13.44
C ASN A 2 -1.54 -13.60 -12.39
N TRP A 3 -2.54 -12.73 -12.46
CA TRP A 3 -2.76 -11.58 -11.58
C TRP A 3 -2.99 -11.96 -10.09
N LYS A 4 -3.44 -13.20 -9.82
CA LYS A 4 -3.57 -13.76 -8.46
C LYS A 4 -2.23 -14.21 -7.88
N SER A 5 -1.17 -14.25 -8.68
CA SER A 5 0.12 -14.77 -8.22
C SER A 5 0.92 -13.71 -7.47
N LYS A 6 1.67 -14.14 -6.45
CA LYS A 6 2.65 -13.27 -5.77
C LYS A 6 3.69 -12.72 -6.74
N ASP A 7 4.09 -13.46 -7.77
CA ASP A 7 5.04 -12.97 -8.79
C ASP A 7 4.49 -11.72 -9.50
N TYR A 8 3.19 -11.70 -9.83
CA TYR A 8 2.56 -10.53 -10.43
C TYR A 8 2.54 -9.35 -9.45
N LEU A 9 2.16 -9.58 -8.20
CA LEU A 9 2.09 -8.55 -7.17
C LEU A 9 3.46 -7.89 -6.94
N TYR A 10 4.52 -8.68 -6.73
CA TYR A 10 5.87 -8.13 -6.55
C TYR A 10 6.38 -7.43 -7.81
N TYR A 11 6.07 -7.93 -9.00
CA TYR A 11 6.35 -7.23 -10.25
C TYR A 11 5.71 -5.84 -10.28
N LYS A 12 4.43 -5.73 -9.91
CA LYS A 12 3.71 -4.44 -9.86
C LYS A 12 4.29 -3.51 -8.79
N ILE A 13 4.68 -4.03 -7.64
CA ILE A 13 5.35 -3.24 -6.60
C ILE A 13 6.69 -2.69 -7.11
N MET A 14 7.51 -3.52 -7.76
CA MET A 14 8.78 -3.10 -8.34
C MET A 14 8.57 -2.05 -9.45
N GLN A 15 7.56 -2.24 -10.30
CA GLN A 15 7.18 -1.26 -11.32
C GLN A 15 6.78 0.08 -10.69
N PHE A 16 5.98 0.04 -9.61
CA PHE A 16 5.60 1.26 -8.88
C PHE A 16 6.82 2.01 -8.35
N PHE A 17 7.81 1.31 -7.80
CA PHE A 17 9.03 1.91 -7.26
C PHE A 17 9.95 2.47 -8.35
N HIS A 18 9.98 1.83 -9.51
CA HIS A 18 10.68 2.36 -10.68
C HIS A 18 10.05 3.67 -11.17
N ASP A 19 8.72 3.72 -11.24
CA ASP A 19 7.96 4.86 -11.78
C ASP A 19 7.80 6.01 -10.77
N ASN A 20 8.05 5.75 -9.48
CA ASN A 20 7.88 6.72 -8.41
C ASN A 20 9.07 6.69 -7.45
N LYS A 21 9.55 7.87 -7.07
CA LYS A 21 10.63 7.99 -6.09
C LYS A 21 10.09 7.69 -4.68
N VAL A 22 10.17 6.42 -4.26
CA VAL A 22 9.72 5.99 -2.94
C VAL A 22 10.87 6.07 -1.94
N GLU A 23 10.73 7.00 -0.97
CA GLU A 23 11.69 7.23 0.10
C GLU A 23 11.04 6.96 1.48
N PRO A 24 11.84 6.81 2.55
CA PRO A 24 11.28 6.69 3.90
C PRO A 24 10.36 7.86 4.22
N ASN A 25 9.22 7.55 4.85
CA ASN A 25 8.18 8.53 5.18
C ASN A 25 7.64 9.32 3.96
N ILE A 26 7.49 8.61 2.81
CA ILE A 26 6.90 9.20 1.60
C ILE A 26 5.64 10.00 1.90
N ASP A 27 5.51 11.18 1.29
CA ASP A 27 4.31 12.01 1.35
C ASP A 27 3.21 11.42 0.45
N LEU A 28 2.26 10.71 1.07
CA LEU A 28 1.15 10.06 0.37
C LEU A 28 0.13 11.06 -0.18
N GLU A 29 -0.05 12.21 0.47
CA GLU A 29 -0.97 13.25 0.01
C GLU A 29 -0.45 13.88 -1.29
N LYS A 30 0.86 14.18 -1.31
CA LYS A 30 1.54 14.65 -2.52
C LYS A 30 1.48 13.62 -3.65
N LEU A 31 1.76 12.35 -3.34
CA LEU A 31 1.67 11.25 -4.32
C LEU A 31 0.27 11.14 -4.92
N CYS A 32 -0.78 11.17 -4.09
CA CYS A 32 -2.16 11.14 -4.57
C CYS A 32 -2.46 12.33 -5.48
N LYS A 33 -2.04 13.53 -5.09
CA LYS A 33 -2.21 14.75 -5.90
C LYS A 33 -1.53 14.64 -7.28
N GLU A 34 -0.30 14.12 -7.33
CA GLU A 34 0.46 13.92 -8.58
C GLU A 34 -0.20 12.88 -9.51
N LYS A 35 -0.93 11.91 -8.94
CA LYS A 35 -1.64 10.87 -9.69
C LYS A 35 -3.11 11.22 -9.99
N ASN A 36 -3.59 12.40 -9.59
CA ASN A 36 -5.01 12.79 -9.67
C ASN A 36 -5.93 11.83 -8.92
N TRP A 37 -5.49 11.32 -7.76
CA TRP A 37 -6.31 10.57 -6.82
C TRP A 37 -6.76 11.50 -5.71
N PHE A 38 -8.06 11.57 -5.46
CA PHE A 38 -8.65 12.55 -4.55
C PHE A 38 -8.78 11.97 -3.14
N LEU A 39 -8.16 12.63 -2.16
CA LEU A 39 -8.31 12.28 -0.73
C LEU A 39 -9.50 13.05 -0.15
N ILE A 40 -10.51 12.32 0.30
CA ILE A 40 -11.77 12.87 0.81
C ILE A 40 -11.97 12.44 2.27
N PRO A 41 -11.85 13.35 3.24
CA PRO A 41 -12.16 13.01 4.62
C PRO A 41 -13.66 12.74 4.78
N TYR A 42 -14.04 11.82 5.65
CA TYR A 42 -15.44 11.62 6.01
C TYR A 42 -16.01 12.92 6.57
N PRO A 43 -17.12 13.44 6.00
CA PRO A 43 -17.75 14.64 6.54
C PRO A 43 -18.41 14.33 7.90
N GLU A 44 -18.34 15.28 8.85
CA GLU A 44 -18.84 15.11 10.22
C GLU A 44 -20.28 14.59 10.28
N ASN A 45 -21.17 15.15 9.45
CA ASN A 45 -22.59 14.79 9.40
C ASN A 45 -22.88 13.39 8.84
N LYS A 46 -21.87 12.69 8.29
CA LYS A 46 -21.99 11.33 7.75
C LYS A 46 -20.96 10.37 8.37
N MET A 47 -20.23 10.80 9.37
CA MET A 47 -19.12 10.06 9.97
C MET A 47 -19.54 8.64 10.37
N GLU A 48 -20.58 8.49 11.17
CA GLU A 48 -21.03 7.18 11.66
C GLU A 48 -21.54 6.27 10.54
N THR A 49 -22.24 6.83 9.55
CA THR A 49 -22.70 6.07 8.38
C THR A 49 -21.50 5.56 7.56
N LEU A 50 -20.48 6.39 7.35
CA LEU A 50 -19.31 5.98 6.58
C LEU A 50 -18.41 5.02 7.36
N LYS A 51 -18.30 5.17 8.68
CA LYS A 51 -17.62 4.20 9.56
C LYS A 51 -18.32 2.83 9.57
N SER A 52 -19.63 2.77 9.33
CA SER A 52 -20.33 1.48 9.19
C SER A 52 -20.03 0.79 7.86
N ILE A 53 -19.62 1.52 6.83
CA ILE A 53 -19.13 0.98 5.56
C ILE A 53 -17.68 0.53 5.72
N SER A 54 -16.81 1.43 6.17
CA SER A 54 -15.42 1.13 6.50
C SER A 54 -14.97 2.02 7.65
N LYS A 55 -14.36 1.42 8.68
CA LYS A 55 -13.85 2.13 9.85
C LYS A 55 -12.75 3.14 9.51
N ASP A 56 -11.91 2.79 8.56
CA ASP A 56 -10.65 3.49 8.30
C ASP A 56 -10.68 4.27 6.99
N GLY A 57 -11.12 3.63 5.91
CA GLY A 57 -11.17 4.23 4.58
C GLY A 57 -11.65 3.25 3.52
N PHE A 58 -12.00 3.77 2.36
CA PHE A 58 -12.37 3.00 1.17
C PHE A 58 -12.22 3.85 -0.08
N THR A 59 -12.02 3.21 -1.21
CA THR A 59 -11.92 3.86 -2.52
C THR A 59 -13.20 3.74 -3.32
N VAL A 60 -13.64 4.86 -3.90
CA VAL A 60 -14.70 4.92 -4.90
C VAL A 60 -14.08 5.27 -6.24
N LYS A 61 -14.47 4.55 -7.30
CA LYS A 61 -14.13 4.88 -8.67
C LYS A 61 -15.36 5.50 -9.36
N ASP A 62 -15.18 6.68 -9.94
CA ASP A 62 -16.20 7.33 -10.77
C ASP A 62 -15.57 7.76 -12.10
N GLY A 63 -15.98 7.13 -13.17
CA GLY A 63 -15.35 7.29 -14.48
C GLY A 63 -13.85 6.95 -14.42
N ASN A 64 -13.00 7.94 -14.69
CA ASN A 64 -11.55 7.83 -14.63
C ASN A 64 -10.95 8.35 -13.32
N ASN A 65 -11.79 8.80 -12.39
CA ASN A 65 -11.36 9.38 -11.13
C ASN A 65 -11.42 8.35 -10.00
N PHE A 66 -10.49 8.48 -9.06
CA PHE A 66 -10.46 7.70 -7.82
C PHE A 66 -10.57 8.63 -6.62
N PHE A 67 -11.50 8.31 -5.73
CA PHE A 67 -11.77 9.04 -4.51
C PHE A 67 -11.46 8.13 -3.32
N ILE A 68 -10.37 8.41 -2.63
CA ILE A 68 -9.97 7.70 -1.41
C ILE A 68 -10.65 8.41 -0.24
N ASN A 69 -11.73 7.81 0.25
CA ASN A 69 -12.46 8.29 1.41
C ASN A 69 -11.79 7.75 2.67
N TYR A 70 -11.57 8.60 3.68
CA TYR A 70 -10.87 8.18 4.88
C TYR A 70 -11.44 8.81 6.16
N ASN A 71 -11.30 8.10 7.28
CA ASN A 71 -11.65 8.62 8.59
C ASN A 71 -10.59 9.66 9.04
N PRO A 72 -10.95 10.96 9.17
CA PRO A 72 -10.00 12.01 9.51
C PRO A 72 -9.46 11.91 10.95
N GLU A 73 -10.17 11.24 11.87
CA GLU A 73 -9.72 11.02 13.24
C GLU A 73 -8.39 10.24 13.28
N LEU A 74 -8.18 9.33 12.34
CA LEU A 74 -6.93 8.56 12.24
C LEU A 74 -5.70 9.44 12.08
N LYS A 75 -5.83 10.59 11.42
CA LYS A 75 -4.70 11.50 11.18
C LYS A 75 -4.17 12.12 12.48
N SER A 76 -5.06 12.40 13.44
CA SER A 76 -4.71 12.98 14.74
C SER A 76 -4.43 11.92 15.81
N GLU A 77 -5.18 10.82 15.82
CA GLU A 77 -5.14 9.82 16.89
C GLU A 77 -4.13 8.69 16.62
N CYS A 78 -4.01 8.29 15.36
CA CYS A 78 -3.25 7.12 14.96
C CYS A 78 -2.55 7.32 13.60
N TYR A 79 -1.63 8.28 13.51
CA TYR A 79 -1.01 8.68 12.25
C TYR A 79 -0.43 7.52 11.42
N GLY A 80 0.20 6.55 12.06
CA GLY A 80 0.71 5.35 11.36
C GLY A 80 -0.41 4.50 10.73
N ARG A 81 -1.60 4.44 11.35
CA ARG A 81 -2.77 3.77 10.80
C ARG A 81 -3.38 4.57 9.65
N TYR A 82 -3.49 5.91 9.80
CA TYR A 82 -3.87 6.78 8.69
C TYR A 82 -3.02 6.53 7.45
N ARG A 83 -1.69 6.55 7.61
CA ARG A 83 -0.77 6.30 6.49
C ARG A 83 -0.97 4.92 5.87
N PHE A 84 -1.15 3.89 6.72
CA PHE A 84 -1.39 2.53 6.24
C PHE A 84 -2.69 2.45 5.43
N THR A 85 -3.77 3.07 5.92
CA THR A 85 -5.05 3.15 5.21
C THR A 85 -4.90 3.79 3.82
N ILE A 86 -4.27 4.97 3.74
CA ILE A 86 -4.07 5.63 2.44
C ILE A 86 -3.19 4.77 1.51
N ALA A 87 -2.10 4.18 2.01
CA ALA A 87 -1.23 3.31 1.22
C ALA A 87 -1.94 2.03 0.73
N HIS A 88 -2.86 1.48 1.53
CA HIS A 88 -3.69 0.33 1.20
C HIS A 88 -4.66 0.66 0.06
N GLU A 89 -5.35 1.80 0.14
CA GLU A 89 -6.24 2.27 -0.91
C GLU A 89 -5.50 2.57 -2.23
N ILE A 90 -4.30 3.16 -2.14
CA ILE A 90 -3.39 3.30 -3.30
C ILE A 90 -3.08 1.92 -3.90
N GLY A 91 -2.88 0.91 -3.07
CA GLY A 91 -2.68 -0.48 -3.50
C GLY A 91 -3.87 -1.00 -4.33
N HIS A 92 -5.10 -0.80 -3.88
CA HIS A 92 -6.29 -1.18 -4.63
C HIS A 92 -6.35 -0.49 -5.99
N ILE A 93 -6.07 0.81 -6.06
CA ILE A 93 -6.06 1.57 -7.31
C ILE A 93 -4.98 1.06 -8.27
N TYR A 94 -3.73 0.99 -7.79
CA TYR A 94 -2.58 0.66 -8.63
C TYR A 94 -2.57 -0.79 -9.13
N LEU A 95 -3.10 -1.71 -8.33
CA LEU A 95 -3.24 -3.12 -8.68
C LEU A 95 -4.48 -3.41 -9.54
N TYR A 96 -5.27 -2.38 -9.87
CA TYR A 96 -6.49 -2.48 -10.68
C TYR A 96 -7.57 -3.39 -10.09
N HIS A 97 -7.69 -3.46 -8.76
CA HIS A 97 -8.68 -4.31 -8.11
C HIS A 97 -10.10 -3.98 -8.52
N HIS A 98 -10.39 -2.70 -8.83
CA HIS A 98 -11.67 -2.20 -9.32
C HIS A 98 -12.12 -2.79 -10.67
N ILE A 99 -11.24 -3.45 -11.43
CA ILE A 99 -11.61 -4.12 -12.69
C ILE A 99 -12.21 -5.51 -12.42
N PHE A 100 -11.92 -6.08 -11.26
CA PHE A 100 -12.26 -7.47 -10.91
C PHE A 100 -13.41 -7.58 -9.93
N VAL A 101 -13.92 -6.45 -9.45
CA VAL A 101 -15.04 -6.35 -8.51
C VAL A 101 -16.09 -5.48 -9.18
N ASP A 102 -17.29 -6.03 -9.39
CA ASP A 102 -18.41 -5.32 -10.07
C ASP A 102 -18.99 -4.16 -9.26
N ASP A 103 -18.55 -3.97 -8.03
CA ASP A 103 -19.00 -2.90 -7.14
C ASP A 103 -18.16 -1.63 -7.31
N TYR A 104 -18.84 -0.49 -7.43
CA TYR A 104 -18.24 0.85 -7.50
C TYR A 104 -17.47 1.23 -6.23
N VAL A 105 -17.67 0.48 -5.16
CA VAL A 105 -17.00 0.62 -3.87
C VAL A 105 -16.20 -0.65 -3.63
N LEU A 106 -14.88 -0.51 -3.53
CA LEU A 106 -14.03 -1.59 -3.03
C LEU A 106 -14.28 -1.70 -1.53
N MET A 107 -15.34 -2.44 -1.16
CA MET A 107 -15.76 -2.56 0.23
C MET A 107 -14.99 -3.67 0.94
N HIS A 108 -14.50 -3.33 2.13
CA HIS A 108 -13.98 -4.27 3.11
C HIS A 108 -15.12 -5.06 3.78
N CYS A 109 -15.99 -5.68 2.96
CA CYS A 109 -17.16 -6.39 3.45
C CYS A 109 -16.93 -7.88 3.40
N ASP A 110 -16.19 -8.43 4.35
CA ASP A 110 -16.35 -9.81 4.83
C ASP A 110 -15.29 -10.16 5.88
N ASP A 111 -15.66 -10.99 6.84
CA ASP A 111 -14.77 -11.54 7.90
C ASP A 111 -13.57 -12.34 7.36
N LYS A 112 -13.51 -12.61 6.07
CA LYS A 112 -12.39 -13.28 5.42
C LYS A 112 -11.66 -12.30 4.51
N LYS A 113 -10.40 -11.99 4.85
CA LYS A 113 -9.51 -11.22 3.96
C LYS A 113 -9.45 -11.86 2.58
N THR A 114 -10.03 -11.19 1.61
CA THR A 114 -9.95 -11.61 0.19
C THR A 114 -8.51 -11.57 -0.30
N ILE A 115 -8.24 -12.18 -1.43
CA ILE A 115 -6.91 -12.11 -2.08
C ILE A 115 -6.53 -10.65 -2.43
N TRP A 116 -7.52 -9.83 -2.75
CA TRP A 116 -7.35 -8.41 -3.06
C TRP A 116 -6.88 -7.60 -1.85
N GLU A 117 -7.50 -7.84 -0.68
CA GLU A 117 -7.10 -7.24 0.59
C GLU A 117 -5.67 -7.63 0.97
N GLN A 118 -5.32 -8.91 0.80
CA GLN A 118 -3.96 -9.38 1.05
C GLN A 118 -2.93 -8.71 0.11
N HIS A 119 -3.31 -8.46 -1.14
CA HIS A 119 -2.48 -7.78 -2.11
C HIS A 119 -2.32 -6.29 -1.78
N ALA A 120 -3.40 -5.61 -1.42
CA ALA A 120 -3.36 -4.21 -1.00
C ALA A 120 -2.55 -4.02 0.29
N ASP A 121 -2.71 -4.92 1.28
CA ASP A 121 -1.89 -4.95 2.49
C ASP A 121 -0.40 -5.10 2.18
N LEU A 122 -0.03 -6.04 1.29
CA LEU A 122 1.37 -6.27 0.94
C LEU A 122 1.94 -5.10 0.13
N PHE A 123 1.14 -4.49 -0.73
CA PHE A 123 1.52 -3.28 -1.43
C PHE A 123 1.78 -2.14 -0.44
N ALA A 124 0.86 -1.87 0.50
CA ALA A 124 0.99 -0.84 1.53
C ALA A 124 2.24 -1.06 2.40
N GLN A 125 2.49 -2.29 2.83
CA GLN A 125 3.68 -2.65 3.61
C GLN A 125 4.97 -2.34 2.85
N ASN A 126 5.03 -2.64 1.56
CA ASN A 126 6.18 -2.34 0.73
C ASN A 126 6.31 -0.84 0.42
N LEU A 127 5.19 -0.14 0.18
CA LEU A 127 5.20 1.30 -0.06
C LEU A 127 5.72 2.09 1.15
N LEU A 128 5.27 1.73 2.34
CA LEU A 128 5.65 2.42 3.58
C LEU A 128 7.02 1.99 4.12
N MET A 129 7.39 0.73 3.95
CA MET A 129 8.69 0.18 4.36
C MET A 129 9.31 -0.63 3.21
N PRO A 130 9.93 0.03 2.22
CA PRO A 130 10.48 -0.62 1.03
C PRO A 130 11.59 -1.61 1.34
N ILE A 131 11.64 -2.73 0.61
CA ILE A 131 12.64 -3.81 0.81
C ILE A 131 14.09 -3.33 0.64
N LYS A 132 14.34 -2.29 -0.13
CA LYS A 132 15.68 -1.70 -0.30
C LYS A 132 16.33 -1.23 1.01
N TYR A 133 15.53 -0.99 2.06
CA TYR A 133 16.01 -0.61 3.39
C TYR A 133 16.15 -1.78 4.36
N LYS A 134 16.15 -3.03 3.88
CA LYS A 134 16.21 -4.25 4.73
C LYS A 134 17.38 -4.28 5.70
N ASP A 135 18.54 -3.80 5.29
CA ASP A 135 19.72 -3.78 6.16
C ASP A 135 19.60 -2.71 7.25
N TYR A 136 18.94 -1.59 6.94
CA TYR A 136 18.56 -0.61 7.95
C TYR A 136 17.57 -1.20 8.96
N TYR A 137 16.62 -2.02 8.52
CA TYR A 137 15.66 -2.68 9.42
C TYR A 137 16.34 -3.63 10.40
N LYS A 138 17.33 -4.42 9.94
CA LYS A 138 18.06 -5.38 10.79
C LYS A 138 18.92 -4.71 11.87
N ASN A 139 19.37 -3.48 11.62
CA ASN A 139 20.30 -2.76 12.48
C ASN A 139 19.61 -1.74 13.41
N ASN A 140 18.28 -1.65 13.40
CA ASN A 140 17.54 -0.66 14.17
C ASN A 140 16.37 -1.28 14.94
N ASN A 141 16.06 -0.72 16.11
CA ASN A 141 14.93 -1.15 16.91
C ASN A 141 13.60 -0.61 16.36
N THR A 142 12.51 -1.21 16.82
CA THR A 142 11.15 -0.89 16.36
C THR A 142 10.81 0.60 16.46
N ARG A 143 11.24 1.31 17.51
CA ARG A 143 10.93 2.72 17.69
C ARG A 143 11.61 3.59 16.62
N VAL A 144 12.89 3.35 16.37
CA VAL A 144 13.64 4.04 15.31
C VAL A 144 12.99 3.81 13.95
N LEU A 145 12.50 2.59 13.69
CA LEU A 145 11.79 2.27 12.44
C LEU A 145 10.45 2.98 12.35
N GLN A 146 9.68 3.04 13.44
CA GLN A 146 8.42 3.80 13.48
C GLN A 146 8.65 5.26 13.11
N ASP A 147 9.60 5.90 13.75
CA ASP A 147 9.91 7.33 13.54
C ASP A 147 10.42 7.59 12.11
N LYS A 148 11.31 6.72 11.62
CA LYS A 148 11.92 6.86 10.27
C LYS A 148 10.92 6.71 9.14
N PHE A 149 9.97 5.77 9.28
CA PHE A 149 9.05 5.40 8.21
C PHE A 149 7.62 5.95 8.42
N GLY A 150 7.34 6.57 9.56
CA GLY A 150 6.02 7.12 9.89
C GLY A 150 4.95 6.04 9.99
N VAL A 151 5.24 4.90 10.64
CA VAL A 151 4.36 3.73 10.71
C VAL A 151 4.09 3.29 12.13
N SER A 152 3.03 2.49 12.34
CA SER A 152 2.72 1.91 13.66
C SER A 152 3.71 0.81 14.03
N ARG A 153 3.80 0.50 15.35
CA ARG A 153 4.58 -0.62 15.87
C ARG A 153 4.14 -1.96 15.28
N GLU A 154 2.83 -2.14 15.14
CA GLU A 154 2.25 -3.36 14.55
C GLU A 154 2.69 -3.54 13.10
N MET A 155 2.67 -2.46 12.32
CA MET A 155 3.12 -2.48 10.94
C MET A 155 4.61 -2.83 10.85
N VAL A 156 5.49 -2.28 11.71
CA VAL A 156 6.91 -2.66 11.76
C VAL A 156 7.06 -4.16 12.02
N ASN A 157 6.39 -4.67 13.05
CA ASN A 157 6.47 -6.10 13.40
C ASN A 157 5.99 -7.00 12.26
N THR A 158 4.87 -6.66 11.63
CA THR A 158 4.34 -7.38 10.47
C THR A 158 5.32 -7.35 9.30
N ARG A 159 5.94 -6.20 9.03
CA ARG A 159 6.92 -6.04 7.95
C ARG A 159 8.17 -6.89 8.19
N LEU A 160 8.71 -6.85 9.40
CA LEU A 160 9.90 -7.62 9.76
C LEU A 160 9.66 -9.13 9.67
N SER A 161 8.48 -9.62 10.07
CA SER A 161 8.14 -11.04 10.00
C SER A 161 8.07 -11.58 8.56
N LYS A 162 7.77 -10.73 7.58
CA LYS A 162 7.66 -11.08 6.16
C LYS A 162 8.94 -10.81 5.35
N LEU A 163 9.90 -10.12 5.92
CA LEU A 163 11.08 -9.58 5.22
C LEU A 163 11.85 -10.65 4.44
N TYR A 164 12.07 -11.83 5.03
CA TYR A 164 12.79 -12.92 4.38
C TYR A 164 12.06 -13.44 3.14
N GLN A 165 10.75 -13.62 3.22
CA GLN A 165 9.95 -14.08 2.09
C GLN A 165 9.93 -13.05 0.96
N ASP A 166 9.80 -11.78 1.31
CA ASP A 166 9.79 -10.68 0.35
C ASP A 166 11.14 -10.56 -0.36
N GLU A 167 12.25 -10.76 0.35
CA GLU A 167 13.60 -10.80 -0.22
C GLU A 167 13.74 -11.92 -1.24
N LEU A 168 13.30 -13.14 -0.91
CA LEU A 168 13.33 -14.27 -1.84
C LEU A 168 12.54 -14.02 -3.11
N PHE A 169 11.31 -13.48 -3.00
CA PHE A 169 10.49 -13.17 -4.17
C PHE A 169 11.12 -12.07 -5.02
N THR A 170 11.62 -11.01 -4.41
CA THR A 170 12.26 -9.89 -5.11
C THR A 170 13.51 -10.38 -5.87
N ARG A 171 14.38 -11.15 -5.25
CA ARG A 171 15.57 -11.73 -5.91
C ARG A 171 15.20 -12.62 -7.09
N LYS A 172 14.22 -13.52 -6.93
CA LYS A 172 13.72 -14.40 -7.99
C LYS A 172 13.23 -13.60 -9.19
N LEU A 173 12.51 -12.52 -8.95
CA LEU A 173 12.00 -11.66 -10.03
C LEU A 173 13.14 -10.91 -10.73
N ILE A 174 14.06 -10.31 -9.99
CA ILE A 174 15.24 -9.63 -10.56
C ILE A 174 15.98 -10.58 -11.50
N THR A 175 16.32 -11.81 -11.05
CA THR A 175 16.98 -12.81 -11.89
C THR A 175 16.17 -13.15 -13.14
N LYS A 176 14.85 -13.33 -12.99
CA LYS A 176 13.95 -13.66 -14.10
C LYS A 176 13.87 -12.56 -15.17
N PHE A 177 13.92 -11.29 -14.75
CA PHE A 177 13.79 -10.14 -15.63
C PHE A 177 15.14 -9.66 -16.18
N SER A 178 16.23 -9.79 -15.45
CA SER A 178 17.59 -9.54 -15.96
C SER A 178 17.89 -10.43 -17.17
N ASN A 179 17.46 -11.69 -17.14
CA ASN A 179 17.60 -12.64 -18.26
C ASN A 179 16.73 -12.26 -19.47
N LYS A 180 15.81 -11.29 -19.34
CA LYS A 180 14.92 -10.82 -20.43
C LYS A 180 15.25 -9.40 -20.92
N ASN A 181 16.44 -8.86 -20.58
CA ASN A 181 16.85 -7.48 -20.92
C ASN A 181 15.88 -6.37 -20.43
N LEU A 182 15.06 -6.65 -19.45
CA LEU A 182 14.23 -5.64 -18.79
C LEU A 182 15.05 -5.03 -17.64
N LYS A 183 15.63 -3.84 -17.88
CA LYS A 183 16.34 -3.09 -16.83
C LYS A 183 15.32 -2.48 -15.87
N PHE A 184 15.22 -3.00 -14.67
CA PHE A 184 14.72 -2.24 -13.54
C PHE A 184 15.88 -1.36 -13.06
N GLY A 185 15.67 -0.04 -12.98
CA GLY A 185 16.70 0.88 -12.52
C GLY A 185 17.13 0.61 -11.07
N ASP A 186 18.25 1.23 -10.65
CA ASP A 186 18.94 1.05 -9.36
C ASP A 186 18.13 1.42 -8.10
N ASN A 187 16.83 1.61 -8.22
CA ASN A 187 15.91 2.07 -7.15
C ASN A 187 15.15 0.92 -6.44
N ILE A 188 15.62 -0.33 -6.58
CA ILE A 188 14.97 -1.51 -5.96
C ILE A 188 15.79 -2.02 -4.79
#